data_91aca785bd250a4dc117e7dc022338ba
#
_entry.id   91aca785bd250a4dc117e7dc022338ba
#
_cell.length_a   1.000
_cell.length_b   1.000
_cell.length_c   1.000
_cell.angle_alpha   90.00
_cell.angle_beta   90.00
_cell.angle_gamma   90.00
#
_symmetry.space_group_name_H-M   'P 1'
#
loop_
_entity.id
_entity.type
_entity.pdbx_description
1 polymer ?
#
loop_
_entity_poly.entity_id
_entity_poly.type
_entity_poly.pdbx_seq_one_letter_code
_entity_poly.pdbx_strand_id
1 'polypeptide(L)'
;MISIRFQGKPFNITVIQVYAPTSNAEEAEVERLYEDLQDLLELTPQKDVLFMIGDWNAKVGSQETPGVTGKFGLGIQNKAGQRLIEFCQENALVIANTLFQQHKRRLYTWTSPDGQHEIRLITFFAAKDGEALYSQKKQDWELTVAQIMNSLLPNSDLN
;
A
#
# COMPACT_ATOMS: atom_id res chain seq x y z
N MET A 1 -2.25 -13.77 6.36
CA MET A 1 -1.86 -13.20 5.06
C MET A 1 -2.01 -14.20 3.94
N ILE A 2 -2.22 -13.75 2.71
CA ILE A 2 -2.31 -14.60 1.51
C ILE A 2 -1.41 -14.00 0.44
N SER A 3 -0.58 -14.82 -0.20
CA SER A 3 0.27 -14.42 -1.32
C SER A 3 -0.11 -15.21 -2.58
N ILE A 4 -0.30 -14.51 -3.68
CA ILE A 4 -0.66 -15.11 -4.98
C ILE A 4 0.26 -14.51 -6.04
N ARG A 5 0.83 -15.38 -6.88
CA ARG A 5 1.67 -14.99 -8.00
C ARG A 5 0.96 -15.25 -9.33
N PHE A 6 0.87 -14.21 -10.14
CA PHE A 6 0.31 -14.26 -11.49
C PHE A 6 1.44 -14.23 -12.52
N GLN A 7 1.41 -15.15 -13.46
CA GLN A 7 2.29 -15.11 -14.62
C GLN A 7 1.71 -14.16 -15.66
N GLY A 8 2.51 -13.19 -16.11
CA GLY A 8 2.12 -12.18 -17.07
C GLY A 8 3.23 -11.83 -18.07
N LYS A 9 2.86 -11.04 -19.07
CA LYS A 9 3.82 -10.42 -20.00
C LYS A 9 3.56 -8.91 -20.02
N PRO A 10 4.56 -8.05 -19.89
CA PRO A 10 6.00 -8.34 -19.83
C PRO A 10 6.51 -8.73 -18.43
N PHE A 11 5.69 -8.62 -17.35
CA PHE A 11 6.10 -8.88 -15.98
C PHE A 11 5.15 -9.85 -15.29
N ASN A 12 5.68 -10.63 -14.38
CA ASN A 12 4.86 -11.35 -13.41
C ASN A 12 4.43 -10.39 -12.29
N ILE A 13 3.33 -10.72 -11.64
CA ILE A 13 2.77 -9.91 -10.54
C ILE A 13 2.64 -10.80 -9.32
N THR A 14 3.19 -10.37 -8.20
CA THR A 14 2.92 -10.97 -6.89
C THR A 14 2.00 -10.04 -6.10
N VAL A 15 0.90 -10.57 -5.60
CA VAL A 15 -0.06 -9.87 -4.75
C VAL A 15 -0.04 -10.48 -3.37
N ILE A 16 0.22 -9.67 -2.35
CA ILE A 16 0.15 -10.05 -0.93
C ILE A 16 -1.05 -9.33 -0.31
N GLN A 17 -2.01 -10.09 0.18
CA GLN A 17 -3.14 -9.55 0.93
C GLN A 17 -2.82 -9.62 2.42
N VAL A 18 -2.97 -8.49 3.10
CA VAL A 18 -2.66 -8.29 4.51
C VAL A 18 -3.91 -7.87 5.29
N TYR A 19 -4.03 -8.40 6.49
CA TYR A 19 -4.94 -7.89 7.51
C TYR A 19 -4.12 -7.71 8.79
N ALA A 20 -3.81 -6.46 9.12
CA ALA A 20 -2.97 -6.12 10.26
C ALA A 20 -3.75 -6.14 11.57
N PRO A 21 -3.09 -6.43 12.70
CA PRO A 21 -3.70 -6.32 14.02
C PRO A 21 -4.26 -4.91 14.28
N THR A 22 -5.29 -4.83 15.09
CA THR A 22 -5.89 -3.54 15.48
C THR A 22 -4.99 -2.77 16.44
N SER A 23 -5.30 -1.51 16.68
CA SER A 23 -4.55 -0.62 17.60
C SER A 23 -4.45 -1.14 19.05
N ASN A 24 -5.27 -2.10 19.43
CA ASN A 24 -5.29 -2.70 20.77
C ASN A 24 -4.55 -4.03 20.84
N ALA A 25 -3.94 -4.48 19.75
CA ALA A 25 -3.17 -5.73 19.72
C ALA A 25 -1.88 -5.61 20.55
N GLU A 26 -1.39 -6.75 21.00
CA GLU A 26 -0.11 -6.84 21.68
C GLU A 26 1.05 -6.54 20.73
N GLU A 27 2.09 -5.91 21.21
CA GLU A 27 3.27 -5.55 20.41
C GLU A 27 3.91 -6.77 19.74
N ALA A 28 3.93 -7.91 20.43
CA ALA A 28 4.43 -9.18 19.90
C ALA A 28 3.64 -9.68 18.68
N GLU A 29 2.33 -9.42 18.61
CA GLU A 29 1.50 -9.77 17.46
C GLU A 29 1.83 -8.88 16.25
N VAL A 30 2.05 -7.59 16.51
CA VAL A 30 2.45 -6.62 15.48
C VAL A 30 3.82 -6.98 14.91
N GLU A 31 4.82 -7.25 15.76
CA GLU A 31 6.16 -7.62 15.30
C GLU A 31 6.14 -8.92 14.49
N ARG A 32 5.39 -9.93 14.91
CA ARG A 32 5.23 -11.17 14.14
C ARG A 32 4.65 -10.92 12.74
N LEU A 33 3.70 -9.99 12.61
CA LEU A 33 3.19 -9.61 11.30
C LEU A 33 4.31 -9.09 10.39
N TYR A 34 5.17 -8.21 10.90
CA TYR A 34 6.25 -7.62 10.10
C TYR A 34 7.38 -8.61 9.80
N GLU A 35 7.65 -9.56 10.71
CA GLU A 35 8.55 -10.70 10.45
C GLU A 35 8.01 -11.57 9.31
N ASP A 36 6.75 -11.99 9.38
CA ASP A 36 6.09 -12.77 8.33
C ASP A 36 6.07 -12.04 6.98
N LEU A 37 5.89 -10.70 7.00
CA LEU A 37 5.94 -9.87 5.79
C LEU A 37 7.33 -9.82 5.20
N GLN A 38 8.37 -9.72 6.05
CA GLN A 38 9.77 -9.72 5.62
C GLN A 38 10.12 -11.03 4.92
N ASP A 39 9.72 -12.16 5.51
CA ASP A 39 9.91 -13.49 4.92
C ASP A 39 9.23 -13.60 3.55
N LEU A 40 7.98 -13.11 3.42
CA LEU A 40 7.28 -13.09 2.14
C LEU A 40 7.94 -12.19 1.10
N LEU A 41 8.48 -11.05 1.51
CA LEU A 41 9.24 -10.16 0.63
C LEU A 41 10.51 -10.83 0.11
N GLU A 42 11.23 -11.55 0.97
CA GLU A 42 12.44 -12.29 0.59
C GLU A 42 12.15 -13.42 -0.40
N LEU A 43 11.02 -14.10 -0.22
CA LEU A 43 10.54 -15.15 -1.13
C LEU A 43 10.00 -14.60 -2.46
N THR A 44 9.67 -13.32 -2.54
CA THR A 44 9.14 -12.70 -3.75
C THR A 44 10.27 -12.50 -4.78
N PRO A 45 10.13 -13.02 -6.03
CA PRO A 45 11.14 -12.84 -7.06
C PRO A 45 11.39 -11.36 -7.38
N GLN A 46 12.66 -10.95 -7.50
CA GLN A 46 13.04 -9.55 -7.72
C GLN A 46 12.46 -8.93 -8.99
N LYS A 47 12.19 -9.75 -10.02
CA LYS A 47 11.63 -9.29 -11.31
C LYS A 47 10.10 -9.18 -11.31
N ASP A 48 9.45 -9.62 -10.25
CA ASP A 48 8.01 -9.53 -10.14
C ASP A 48 7.61 -8.10 -9.71
N VAL A 49 6.51 -7.64 -10.26
CA VAL A 49 5.83 -6.45 -9.74
C VAL A 49 5.07 -6.86 -8.48
N LEU A 50 5.36 -6.21 -7.37
CA LEU A 50 4.75 -6.53 -6.08
C LEU A 50 3.62 -5.56 -5.76
N PHE A 51 2.46 -6.09 -5.43
CA PHE A 51 1.37 -5.37 -4.79
C PHE A 51 1.12 -5.93 -3.40
N MET A 52 1.08 -5.05 -2.40
CA MET A 52 0.60 -5.39 -1.08
C MET A 52 -0.68 -4.59 -0.82
N ILE A 53 -1.77 -5.29 -0.57
CA ILE A 53 -3.10 -4.68 -0.41
C ILE A 53 -3.73 -5.18 0.89
N GLY A 54 -4.46 -4.33 1.58
CA GLY A 54 -5.18 -4.78 2.77
C GLY A 54 -5.56 -3.70 3.74
N ASP A 55 -6.15 -4.15 4.85
CA ASP A 55 -6.41 -3.32 6.01
C ASP A 55 -5.22 -3.37 6.96
N TRP A 56 -4.55 -2.25 7.08
CA TRP A 56 -3.33 -2.13 7.89
C TRP A 56 -3.60 -1.56 9.27
N ASN A 57 -4.85 -1.20 9.58
CA ASN A 57 -5.21 -0.52 10.83
C ASN A 57 -4.28 0.66 11.17
N ALA A 58 -3.69 1.27 10.13
CA ALA A 58 -2.64 2.27 10.21
C ALA A 58 -3.08 3.57 9.53
N LYS A 59 -2.78 4.70 10.17
CA LYS A 59 -2.93 6.05 9.60
C LYS A 59 -1.55 6.62 9.38
N VAL A 60 -1.17 6.84 8.12
CA VAL A 60 0.16 7.35 7.74
C VAL A 60 0.22 8.88 7.73
N GLY A 61 -0.94 9.56 7.80
CA GLY A 61 -0.99 11.02 7.81
C GLY A 61 -0.76 11.64 6.44
N SER A 62 -0.80 12.97 6.40
CA SER A 62 -0.59 13.78 5.18
C SER A 62 0.84 14.34 5.08
N GLN A 63 1.69 14.06 6.05
CA GLN A 63 3.10 14.46 5.98
C GLN A 63 3.83 13.57 4.97
N GLU A 64 4.51 14.21 4.02
CA GLU A 64 5.28 13.51 3.00
C GLU A 64 6.55 12.90 3.60
N THR A 65 6.76 11.62 3.34
CA THR A 65 8.02 10.92 3.63
C THR A 65 8.67 10.56 2.30
N PRO A 66 9.80 11.19 1.95
CA PRO A 66 10.43 10.99 0.63
C PRO A 66 10.66 9.50 0.34
N GLY A 67 10.24 9.07 -0.85
CA GLY A 67 10.38 7.67 -1.29
C GLY A 67 9.35 6.70 -0.74
N VAL A 68 8.51 7.10 0.21
CA VAL A 68 7.51 6.20 0.85
C VAL A 68 6.10 6.73 0.72
N THR A 69 5.83 7.96 1.15
CA THR A 69 4.50 8.57 1.10
C THR A 69 4.50 9.88 0.35
N GLY A 70 3.38 10.19 -0.32
CA GLY A 70 3.10 11.51 -0.85
C GLY A 70 2.19 12.32 0.07
N LYS A 71 1.82 13.50 -0.39
CA LYS A 71 1.04 14.50 0.36
C LYS A 71 -0.47 14.21 0.49
N PHE A 72 -0.97 13.15 -0.13
CA PHE A 72 -2.39 12.83 -0.15
C PHE A 72 -2.77 11.70 0.83
N GLY A 73 -1.93 11.47 1.84
CA GLY A 73 -2.29 10.62 2.98
C GLY A 73 -3.43 11.25 3.80
N LEU A 74 -4.16 10.44 4.55
CA LEU A 74 -5.32 10.87 5.32
C LEU A 74 -5.08 10.86 6.82
N GLY A 75 -5.72 11.81 7.50
CA GLY A 75 -5.75 11.89 8.94
C GLY A 75 -4.42 12.29 9.59
N ILE A 76 -4.31 12.01 10.87
CA ILE A 76 -3.10 12.20 11.69
C ILE A 76 -2.42 10.85 11.81
N GLN A 77 -1.11 10.82 11.62
CA GLN A 77 -0.30 9.62 11.79
C GLN A 77 -0.46 9.02 13.19
N ASN A 78 -0.68 7.72 13.26
CA ASN A 78 -0.72 6.96 14.51
C ASN A 78 0.51 6.05 14.65
N LYS A 79 0.65 5.37 15.81
CA LYS A 79 1.78 4.45 16.08
C LYS A 79 1.92 3.35 15.01
N ALA A 80 0.80 2.76 14.60
CA ALA A 80 0.80 1.75 13.53
C ALA A 80 1.24 2.33 12.17
N GLY A 81 0.82 3.57 11.85
CA GLY A 81 1.25 4.28 10.64
C GLY A 81 2.74 4.61 10.64
N GLN A 82 3.30 4.98 11.80
CA GLN A 82 4.73 5.20 11.94
C GLN A 82 5.51 3.91 11.65
N ARG A 83 5.14 2.80 12.30
CA ARG A 83 5.78 1.49 12.12
C ARG A 83 5.70 1.01 10.68
N LEU A 84 4.56 1.27 10.02
CA LEU A 84 4.36 0.94 8.62
C LEU A 84 5.28 1.73 7.68
N ILE A 85 5.44 3.04 7.92
CA ILE A 85 6.37 3.89 7.16
C ILE A 85 7.81 3.40 7.32
N GLU A 86 8.22 3.05 8.55
CA GLU A 86 9.55 2.50 8.83
C GLU A 86 9.80 1.21 8.04
N PHE A 87 8.87 0.26 8.08
CA PHE A 87 8.95 -0.96 7.28
C PHE A 87 9.05 -0.68 5.77
N CYS A 88 8.28 0.30 5.28
CA CYS A 88 8.35 0.70 3.88
C CYS A 88 9.71 1.32 3.50
N GLN A 89 10.30 2.11 4.39
CA GLN A 89 11.64 2.68 4.19
C GLN A 89 12.71 1.59 4.10
N GLU A 90 12.67 0.63 5.02
CA GLU A 90 13.61 -0.50 5.08
C GLU A 90 13.56 -1.38 3.83
N ASN A 91 12.37 -1.51 3.22
CA ASN A 91 12.11 -2.42 2.11
C ASN A 91 11.92 -1.72 0.75
N ALA A 92 12.21 -0.44 0.65
CA ALA A 92 12.01 0.37 -0.57
C ALA A 92 10.57 0.27 -1.14
N LEU A 93 9.57 0.27 -0.26
CA LEU A 93 8.15 0.19 -0.60
C LEU A 93 7.53 1.60 -0.64
N VAL A 94 6.59 1.81 -1.55
CA VAL A 94 5.86 3.07 -1.69
C VAL A 94 4.39 2.87 -1.36
N ILE A 95 3.81 3.74 -0.54
CA ILE A 95 2.37 3.74 -0.22
C ILE A 95 1.62 4.49 -1.33
N ALA A 96 1.24 3.74 -2.36
CA ALA A 96 0.79 4.28 -3.65
C ALA A 96 -0.44 5.20 -3.53
N ASN A 97 -1.38 4.89 -2.66
CA ASN A 97 -2.58 5.69 -2.50
C ASN A 97 -2.38 7.02 -1.75
N THR A 98 -1.16 7.34 -1.33
CA THR A 98 -0.78 8.65 -0.83
C THR A 98 -0.18 9.57 -1.90
N LEU A 99 0.16 9.02 -3.07
CA LEU A 99 0.81 9.74 -4.17
C LEU A 99 -0.16 10.57 -5.00
N PHE A 100 -1.44 10.17 -5.04
CA PHE A 100 -2.43 10.77 -5.93
C PHE A 100 -3.61 11.35 -5.16
N GLN A 101 -4.07 12.52 -5.60
CA GLN A 101 -5.31 13.08 -5.10
C GLN A 101 -6.49 12.22 -5.57
N GLN A 102 -7.24 11.68 -4.61
CA GLN A 102 -8.44 10.91 -4.89
C GLN A 102 -9.69 11.78 -4.69
N HIS A 103 -10.71 11.50 -5.48
CA HIS A 103 -12.01 12.12 -5.27
C HIS A 103 -12.57 11.70 -3.91
N LYS A 104 -13.30 12.60 -3.20
CA LYS A 104 -13.82 12.34 -1.84
C LYS A 104 -14.57 11.01 -1.71
N ARG A 105 -15.33 10.58 -2.72
CA ARG A 105 -16.06 9.30 -2.74
C ARG A 105 -15.17 8.07 -2.81
N ARG A 106 -13.87 8.22 -3.13
CA ARG A 106 -12.89 7.13 -3.25
C ARG A 106 -11.85 7.15 -2.14
N LEU A 107 -12.01 8.03 -1.16
CA LEU A 107 -11.06 8.15 -0.06
C LEU A 107 -11.15 6.97 0.90
N TYR A 108 -12.35 6.42 1.08
CA TYR A 108 -12.62 5.36 2.03
C TYR A 108 -13.21 4.16 1.31
N THR A 109 -12.79 2.97 1.72
CA THR A 109 -13.29 1.69 1.19
C THR A 109 -14.44 1.16 2.03
N TRP A 110 -14.54 1.63 3.27
CA TRP A 110 -15.61 1.27 4.19
C TRP A 110 -15.89 2.40 5.16
N THR A 111 -17.14 2.58 5.50
CA THR A 111 -17.61 3.52 6.53
C THR A 111 -18.52 2.75 7.49
N SER A 112 -18.32 2.96 8.79
CA SER A 112 -19.15 2.32 9.82
C SER A 112 -20.63 2.75 9.69
N PRO A 113 -21.58 1.91 10.12
CA PRO A 113 -23.01 2.25 10.04
C PRO A 113 -23.41 3.53 10.77
N ASP A 114 -22.65 3.91 11.80
CA ASP A 114 -22.83 5.17 12.54
C ASP A 114 -22.08 6.36 11.91
N GLY A 115 -21.35 6.14 10.81
CA GLY A 115 -20.59 7.17 10.09
C GLY A 115 -19.37 7.71 10.85
N GLN A 116 -19.02 7.14 12.01
CA GLN A 116 -17.93 7.65 12.86
C GLN A 116 -16.57 7.07 12.51
N HIS A 117 -16.52 5.93 11.84
CA HIS A 117 -15.29 5.24 11.47
C HIS A 117 -15.22 5.04 9.97
N GLU A 118 -14.09 5.44 9.41
CA GLU A 118 -13.79 5.30 7.99
C GLU A 118 -12.49 4.54 7.82
N ILE A 119 -12.51 3.47 7.00
CA ILE A 119 -11.35 2.65 6.69
C ILE A 119 -10.95 2.87 5.24
N ARG A 120 -9.66 3.06 5.02
CA ARG A 120 -9.05 3.08 3.70
C ARG A 120 -8.08 1.91 3.60
N LEU A 121 -8.35 1.00 2.66
CA LEU A 121 -7.37 -0.02 2.32
C LEU A 121 -6.10 0.65 1.78
N ILE A 122 -4.98 0.32 2.38
CA ILE A 122 -3.69 0.84 1.94
C ILE A 122 -3.15 -0.10 0.87
N THR A 123 -2.74 0.48 -0.24
CA THR A 123 -2.14 -0.24 -1.35
C THR A 123 -0.69 0.17 -1.47
N PHE A 124 0.19 -0.80 -1.38
CA PHE A 124 1.61 -0.62 -1.64
C PHE A 124 1.96 -1.10 -3.02
N PHE A 125 2.99 -0.51 -3.52
CA PHE A 125 3.61 -0.95 -4.74
C PHE A 125 5.12 -0.95 -4.53
N ALA A 126 5.75 -2.04 -4.93
CA ALA A 126 7.20 -2.11 -5.02
C ALA A 126 7.61 -2.70 -6.36
N ALA A 127 8.59 -2.08 -7.00
CA ALA A 127 9.42 -2.77 -7.96
C ALA A 127 10.75 -3.02 -7.26
N LYS A 128 11.10 -4.26 -7.01
CA LYS A 128 12.37 -4.63 -6.34
C LYS A 128 13.63 -4.21 -7.10
N ASP A 129 13.51 -3.88 -8.40
CA ASP A 129 14.55 -3.19 -9.18
C ASP A 129 14.46 -1.65 -9.02
N GLY A 130 13.98 -1.19 -7.89
CA GLY A 130 13.48 0.16 -7.61
C GLY A 130 14.46 1.31 -7.80
N GLU A 131 15.75 1.12 -7.86
CA GLU A 131 16.67 2.21 -8.22
C GLU A 131 16.55 2.62 -9.69
N ALA A 132 16.31 1.68 -10.60
CA ALA A 132 16.22 1.98 -12.03
C ALA A 132 14.86 2.56 -12.44
N LEU A 133 13.76 2.17 -11.79
CA LEU A 133 12.42 2.70 -12.09
C LEU A 133 12.16 4.03 -11.40
N TYR A 134 12.69 4.25 -10.21
CA TYR A 134 12.47 5.47 -9.44
C TYR A 134 13.28 6.66 -9.98
N SER A 135 14.49 6.44 -10.47
CA SER A 135 15.37 7.50 -10.95
C SER A 135 15.15 7.92 -12.40
N GLN A 136 14.72 7.03 -13.27
CA GLN A 136 14.60 7.32 -14.70
C GLN A 136 13.20 7.73 -15.18
N LYS A 137 12.12 7.39 -14.47
CA LYS A 137 10.77 7.63 -14.97
C LYS A 137 9.71 7.84 -13.87
N LYS A 138 9.97 8.74 -12.93
CA LYS A 138 8.97 9.09 -11.89
C LYS A 138 7.59 9.41 -12.51
N GLN A 139 7.54 10.10 -13.65
CA GLN A 139 6.29 10.44 -14.34
C GLN A 139 5.60 9.23 -14.98
N ASP A 140 6.36 8.36 -15.67
CA ASP A 140 5.78 7.18 -16.33
C ASP A 140 5.28 6.15 -15.32
N TRP A 141 5.97 6.02 -14.21
CA TRP A 141 5.61 5.19 -13.09
C TRP A 141 4.33 5.69 -12.38
N GLU A 142 4.26 6.99 -12.08
CA GLU A 142 3.05 7.61 -11.51
C GLU A 142 1.84 7.39 -12.43
N LEU A 143 2.01 7.51 -13.75
CA LEU A 143 0.96 7.23 -14.73
C LEU A 143 0.57 5.76 -14.76
N THR A 144 1.54 4.84 -14.69
CA THR A 144 1.28 3.38 -14.68
C THR A 144 0.53 2.96 -13.42
N VAL A 145 0.96 3.42 -12.25
CA VAL A 145 0.25 3.16 -10.99
C VAL A 145 -1.14 3.77 -11.01
N ALA A 146 -1.30 4.99 -11.50
CA ALA A 146 -2.60 5.63 -11.63
C ALA A 146 -3.53 4.85 -12.58
N GLN A 147 -3.03 4.33 -13.70
CA GLN A 147 -3.78 3.50 -14.63
C GLN A 147 -4.20 2.18 -14.00
N ILE A 148 -3.28 1.49 -13.31
CA ILE A 148 -3.58 0.25 -12.61
C ILE A 148 -4.60 0.50 -11.49
N MET A 149 -4.41 1.52 -10.68
CA MET A 149 -5.35 1.88 -9.61
C MET A 149 -6.74 2.23 -10.16
N ASN A 150 -6.82 2.93 -11.29
CA ASN A 150 -8.09 3.24 -11.94
C ASN A 150 -8.76 2.01 -12.55
N SER A 151 -7.99 1.02 -13.01
CA SER A 151 -8.52 -0.22 -13.54
C SER A 151 -9.00 -1.20 -12.45
N LEU A 152 -8.37 -1.16 -11.28
CA LEU A 152 -8.74 -1.99 -10.12
C LEU A 152 -9.92 -1.40 -9.32
N LEU A 153 -10.20 -0.11 -9.46
CA LEU A 153 -11.37 0.56 -8.88
C LEU A 153 -12.42 0.74 -9.97
N PRO A 154 -13.39 -0.18 -10.10
CA PRO A 154 -14.42 -0.05 -11.12
C PRO A 154 -15.14 1.29 -11.00
N ASN A 155 -15.35 1.95 -12.13
CA ASN A 155 -16.22 3.10 -12.22
C ASN A 155 -17.60 2.71 -11.69
N SER A 156 -17.92 3.13 -10.49
CA SER A 156 -19.28 3.12 -10.00
C SER A 156 -20.04 4.32 -10.62
N ASP A 157 -20.03 4.41 -11.93
CA ASP A 157 -21.03 5.16 -12.68
C ASP A 157 -22.23 4.24 -12.88
N LEU A 158 -23.02 4.09 -11.84
CA LEU A 158 -24.40 3.62 -11.95
C LEU A 158 -25.27 4.64 -11.21
N ASN A 159 -25.87 5.50 -12.05
CA ASN A 159 -27.06 6.36 -11.86
C ASN A 159 -27.41 6.82 -10.44
#